data_5b71f182ad7d5d6ec30ee36f50a26133
#
_entry.id   5b71f182ad7d5d6ec30ee36f50a26133
#
_cell.length_a   1.000
_cell.length_b   1.000
_cell.length_c   1.000
_cell.angle_alpha   90.00
_cell.angle_beta   90.00
_cell.angle_gamma   90.00
#
_symmetry.space_group_name_H-M   'P 1'
#
loop_
_entity.id
_entity.type
_entity.pdbx_description
1 polymer ?
#
loop_
_entity_poly.entity_id
_entity_poly.type
_entity_poly.pdbx_seq_one_letter_code
_entity_poly.pdbx_strand_id
1 'polypeptide(L)'
;MPDKQNFNSVIDTERLTVRRLTPLECERLQGFPDGWTDIGAWVGENGKSHAESTDSARYKALGNSIALPPWAYVLTRLSLCVGCGHPTMASLFDGIGGFPLIWEWLNGKGSCLWASEIEDFPIAVTKYHFPEEGENNEH
;
A
#
# COMPACT_ATOMS: atom_id res chain seq x y z
N MET A 1 27.81 4.91 15.37
CA MET A 1 27.24 4.78 14.02
C MET A 1 26.47 6.06 13.74
N PRO A 2 26.71 6.74 12.63
CA PRO A 2 25.95 7.95 12.33
C PRO A 2 24.49 7.56 12.11
N ASP A 3 23.63 8.30 12.79
CA ASP A 3 22.17 8.22 12.71
C ASP A 3 21.75 8.31 11.24
N LYS A 4 20.94 7.36 10.78
CA LYS A 4 20.37 7.43 9.44
C LYS A 4 19.47 8.66 9.40
N GLN A 5 19.96 9.73 8.78
CA GLN A 5 19.18 10.95 8.57
C GLN A 5 17.92 10.58 7.79
N ASN A 6 16.79 10.61 8.47
CA ASN A 6 15.48 10.44 7.87
C ASN A 6 15.19 11.69 7.03
N PHE A 7 15.28 11.59 5.71
CA PHE A 7 15.03 12.70 4.78
C PHE A 7 13.56 13.11 4.67
N ASN A 8 12.65 12.44 5.38
CA ASN A 8 11.22 12.74 5.36
C ASN A 8 10.87 13.79 6.42
N SER A 9 11.33 15.02 6.23
CA SER A 9 11.01 16.12 7.13
C SER A 9 10.46 17.32 6.37
N VAL A 10 9.51 18.02 6.99
CA VAL A 10 8.90 19.26 6.49
C VAL A 10 9.42 20.42 7.33
N ILE A 11 9.83 21.50 6.66
CA ILE A 11 10.19 22.75 7.31
C ILE A 11 8.93 23.63 7.36
N ASP A 12 8.43 23.89 8.56
CA ASP A 12 7.40 24.90 8.79
C ASP A 12 8.10 26.27 8.86
N THR A 13 7.98 27.05 7.78
CA THR A 13 8.65 28.34 7.64
C THR A 13 8.04 29.42 8.52
N GLU A 14 6.79 29.28 8.97
CA GLU A 14 6.15 30.23 9.87
C GLU A 14 6.62 30.03 11.32
N ARG A 15 6.88 28.78 11.70
CA ARG A 15 7.31 28.42 13.05
C ARG A 15 8.79 28.09 13.17
N LEU A 16 9.53 28.08 12.07
CA LEU A 16 10.94 27.68 11.99
C LEU A 16 11.20 26.31 12.65
N THR A 17 10.24 25.38 12.47
CA THR A 17 10.33 24.04 13.04
C THR A 17 10.46 23.00 11.93
N VAL A 18 11.24 21.96 12.21
CA VAL A 18 11.37 20.78 11.35
C VAL A 18 10.62 19.64 12.02
N ARG A 19 9.66 19.04 11.31
CA ARG A 19 8.93 17.87 11.77
C ARG A 19 9.02 16.73 10.76
N ARG A 20 8.77 15.52 11.20
CA ARG A 20 8.60 14.37 10.28
C ARG A 20 7.27 14.49 9.55
N LEU A 21 7.22 13.94 8.34
CA LEU A 21 5.95 13.69 7.65
C LEU A 21 5.11 12.69 8.45
N THR A 22 3.81 12.91 8.47
CA THR A 22 2.86 11.92 9.02
C THR A 22 2.71 10.75 8.06
N PRO A 23 2.22 9.57 8.51
CA PRO A 23 1.91 8.46 7.59
C PRO A 23 0.96 8.87 6.46
N LEU A 24 -0.06 9.67 6.75
CA LEU A 24 -0.99 10.21 5.77
C LEU A 24 -0.30 11.07 4.69
N GLU A 25 0.64 11.92 5.10
CA GLU A 25 1.42 12.71 4.15
C GLU A 25 2.33 11.82 3.29
N CYS A 26 2.87 10.74 3.85
CA CYS A 26 3.65 9.76 3.09
C CYS A 26 2.77 9.00 2.07
N GLU A 27 1.55 8.60 2.45
CA GLU A 27 0.57 8.00 1.53
C GLU A 27 0.30 8.92 0.34
N ARG A 28 -0.02 10.18 0.60
CA ARG A 28 -0.27 11.21 -0.43
C ARG A 28 0.92 11.43 -1.36
N LEU A 29 2.14 11.51 -0.81
CA LEU A 29 3.36 11.65 -1.61
C LEU A 29 3.62 10.47 -2.54
N GLN A 30 3.24 9.26 -2.13
CA GLN A 30 3.35 8.05 -2.94
C GLN A 30 2.15 7.84 -3.86
N GLY A 31 1.09 8.63 -3.71
CA GLY A 31 -0.13 8.56 -4.51
C GLY A 31 -1.15 7.52 -4.05
N PHE A 32 -1.00 6.97 -2.85
CA PHE A 32 -2.02 6.13 -2.23
C PHE A 32 -3.23 6.95 -1.79
N PRO A 33 -4.41 6.33 -1.74
CA PRO A 33 -5.58 6.95 -1.10
C PRO A 33 -5.30 7.30 0.36
N ASP A 34 -5.95 8.34 0.86
CA ASP A 34 -5.84 8.75 2.26
C ASP A 34 -6.25 7.62 3.20
N GLY A 35 -5.42 7.35 4.21
CA GLY A 35 -5.67 6.30 5.19
C GLY A 35 -5.45 4.88 4.68
N TRP A 36 -4.78 4.70 3.56
CA TRP A 36 -4.52 3.38 2.97
C TRP A 36 -3.87 2.39 3.95
N THR A 37 -2.96 2.85 4.79
CA THR A 37 -2.30 2.03 5.80
C THR A 37 -2.96 2.09 7.18
N ASP A 38 -4.04 2.84 7.33
CA ASP A 38 -4.79 2.96 8.59
C ASP A 38 -5.97 1.98 8.61
N ILE A 39 -5.67 0.71 8.79
CA ILE A 39 -6.65 -0.38 8.77
C ILE A 39 -7.27 -0.68 10.16
N GLY A 40 -6.92 0.12 11.19
CA GLY A 40 -7.39 -0.11 12.55
C GLY A 40 -6.77 -1.35 13.20
N ALA A 41 -7.58 -2.15 13.87
CA ALA A 41 -7.16 -3.41 14.47
C ALA A 41 -6.95 -4.48 13.38
N TRP A 42 -5.93 -5.31 13.56
CA TRP A 42 -5.58 -6.35 12.59
C TRP A 42 -4.95 -7.57 13.25
N VAL A 43 -4.90 -8.67 12.53
CA VAL A 43 -4.33 -9.95 13.01
C VAL A 43 -3.21 -10.37 12.06
N GLY A 44 -2.04 -10.68 12.61
CA GLY A 44 -0.91 -11.22 11.85
C GLY A 44 -1.12 -12.68 11.46
N GLU A 45 -0.35 -13.17 10.49
CA GLU A 45 -0.41 -14.58 10.02
C GLU A 45 -0.12 -15.60 11.14
N ASN A 46 0.64 -15.19 12.16
CA ASN A 46 0.92 -15.98 13.35
C ASN A 46 -0.24 -15.97 14.39
N GLY A 47 -1.39 -15.37 14.07
CA GLY A 47 -2.55 -15.23 14.95
C GLY A 47 -2.41 -14.13 16.01
N LYS A 48 -1.34 -13.33 15.98
CA LYS A 48 -1.16 -12.23 16.91
C LYS A 48 -2.07 -11.06 16.57
N SER A 49 -2.92 -10.65 17.52
CA SER A 49 -3.80 -9.51 17.37
C SER A 49 -3.08 -8.20 17.71
N HIS A 50 -3.34 -7.18 16.91
CA HIS A 50 -2.89 -5.82 17.09
C HIS A 50 -4.12 -4.90 17.19
N ALA A 51 -4.14 -4.04 18.22
CA ALA A 51 -5.30 -3.17 18.48
C ALA A 51 -5.40 -2.00 17.49
N GLU A 52 -4.30 -1.64 16.84
CA GLU A 52 -4.23 -0.51 15.91
C GLU A 52 -3.11 -0.67 14.89
N SER A 53 -3.19 0.10 13.81
CA SER A 53 -2.14 0.28 12.82
C SER A 53 -1.16 1.34 13.32
N THR A 54 -0.11 0.92 14.03
CA THR A 54 0.85 1.88 14.61
C THR A 54 1.58 2.68 13.53
N ASP A 55 1.92 3.93 13.82
CA ASP A 55 2.70 4.78 12.91
C ASP A 55 4.00 4.12 12.46
N SER A 56 4.67 3.39 13.36
CA SER A 56 5.91 2.67 13.03
C SER A 56 5.70 1.59 11.97
N ALA A 57 4.62 0.81 12.06
CA ALA A 57 4.28 -0.21 11.06
C ALA A 57 3.92 0.46 9.72
N ARG A 58 3.15 1.54 9.77
CA ARG A 58 2.76 2.34 8.60
C ARG A 58 3.97 2.93 7.88
N TYR A 59 4.90 3.59 8.61
CA TYR A 59 6.13 4.12 8.02
C TYR A 59 7.00 3.04 7.38
N LYS A 60 7.14 1.88 8.05
CA LYS A 60 7.91 0.75 7.50
C LYS A 60 7.29 0.25 6.20
N ALA A 61 5.98 0.04 6.18
CA ALA A 61 5.26 -0.45 5.03
C ALA A 61 5.31 0.55 3.85
N LEU A 62 5.07 1.84 4.11
CA LEU A 62 5.20 2.90 3.12
C LEU A 62 6.64 3.06 2.60
N GLY A 63 7.64 2.95 3.47
CA GLY A 63 9.05 3.04 3.09
C GLY A 63 9.52 1.89 2.19
N ASN A 64 8.91 0.72 2.30
CA ASN A 64 9.16 -0.44 1.44
C ASN A 64 8.26 -0.49 0.20
N SER A 65 7.31 0.43 0.08
CA SER A 65 6.34 0.46 -1.02
C SER A 65 6.85 1.27 -2.21
N ILE A 66 6.02 1.33 -3.23
CA ILE A 66 6.29 2.04 -4.50
C ILE A 66 5.54 3.37 -4.54
N ALA A 67 6.05 4.32 -5.34
CA ALA A 67 5.28 5.50 -5.72
C ALA A 67 4.33 5.15 -6.87
N LEU A 68 3.01 5.32 -6.67
CA LEU A 68 2.00 4.88 -7.63
C LEU A 68 2.04 5.63 -8.98
N PRO A 69 2.24 6.98 -9.06
CA PRO A 69 2.11 7.69 -10.32
C PRO A 69 3.06 7.22 -11.43
N PRO A 70 4.38 7.00 -11.20
CA PRO A 70 5.25 6.49 -12.26
C PRO A 70 4.87 5.06 -12.67
N TRP A 71 4.48 4.21 -11.73
CA TRP A 71 4.04 2.85 -12.04
C TRP A 71 2.68 2.81 -12.74
N ALA A 72 1.75 3.70 -12.41
CA ALA A 72 0.51 3.86 -13.16
C ALA A 72 0.77 4.17 -14.64
N TYR A 73 1.74 5.04 -14.93
CA TYR A 73 2.15 5.33 -16.30
C TYR A 73 2.70 4.09 -17.04
N VAL A 74 3.56 3.30 -16.37
CA VAL A 74 4.12 2.08 -16.96
C VAL A 74 3.04 1.01 -17.16
N LEU A 75 2.23 0.75 -16.14
CA LEU A 75 1.18 -0.28 -16.19
C LEU A 75 0.06 0.07 -17.17
N THR A 76 -0.27 1.35 -17.36
CA THR A 76 -1.19 1.79 -18.42
C THR A 76 -0.68 1.36 -19.79
N ARG A 77 0.59 1.59 -20.08
CA ARG A 77 1.18 1.19 -21.36
C ARG A 77 1.22 -0.33 -21.51
N LEU A 78 1.57 -1.04 -20.44
CA LEU A 78 1.58 -2.50 -20.44
C LEU A 78 0.18 -3.06 -20.70
N SER A 79 -0.84 -2.56 -20.01
CA SER A 79 -2.23 -2.97 -20.21
C SER A 79 -2.69 -2.78 -21.65
N LEU A 80 -2.31 -1.69 -22.30
CA LEU A 80 -2.62 -1.44 -23.71
C LEU A 80 -1.87 -2.39 -24.66
N CYS A 81 -0.66 -2.83 -24.30
CA CYS A 81 0.14 -3.73 -25.13
C CYS A 81 -0.28 -5.20 -25.02
N VAL A 82 -0.87 -5.62 -23.91
CA VAL A 82 -1.27 -7.03 -23.69
C VAL A 82 -2.45 -7.45 -24.56
N GLY A 83 -3.13 -6.49 -25.19
CA GLY A 83 -4.10 -6.76 -26.25
C GLY A 83 -5.54 -6.90 -25.80
N CYS A 84 -6.41 -7.35 -26.74
CA CYS A 84 -7.85 -7.37 -26.58
C CYS A 84 -8.30 -8.37 -25.51
N GLY A 85 -9.05 -7.88 -24.52
CA GLY A 85 -9.63 -8.70 -23.46
C GLY A 85 -9.56 -8.01 -22.11
N HIS A 86 -9.71 -8.78 -21.05
CA HIS A 86 -9.52 -8.33 -19.67
C HIS A 86 -8.16 -8.87 -19.18
N PRO A 87 -7.06 -8.10 -19.29
CA PRO A 87 -5.77 -8.57 -18.87
C PRO A 87 -5.74 -8.76 -17.35
N THR A 88 -5.24 -9.93 -16.93
CA THR A 88 -5.09 -10.27 -15.52
C THR A 88 -3.63 -10.16 -15.09
N MET A 89 -3.40 -9.93 -13.79
CA MET A 89 -2.08 -9.79 -13.20
C MET A 89 -1.96 -10.69 -11.97
N ALA A 90 -0.73 -11.08 -11.67
CA ALA A 90 -0.30 -11.60 -10.37
C ALA A 90 0.84 -10.73 -9.86
N SER A 91 0.87 -10.45 -8.56
CA SER A 91 1.88 -9.61 -7.93
C SER A 91 2.76 -10.40 -6.98
N LEU A 92 4.08 -10.26 -7.11
CA LEU A 92 5.07 -10.83 -6.19
C LEU A 92 5.70 -9.74 -5.35
N PHE A 93 5.92 -10.02 -4.06
CA PHE A 93 6.47 -9.05 -3.10
C PHE A 93 5.65 -7.76 -3.07
N ASP A 94 4.35 -7.94 -2.91
CA ASP A 94 3.35 -6.92 -3.21
C ASP A 94 3.38 -5.71 -2.25
N GLY A 95 3.96 -5.89 -1.07
CA GLY A 95 3.95 -4.85 -0.04
C GLY A 95 2.50 -4.54 0.40
N ILE A 96 2.13 -3.28 0.31
CA ILE A 96 0.80 -2.80 0.71
C ILE A 96 -0.20 -2.72 -0.46
N GLY A 97 -0.02 -3.51 -1.50
CA GLY A 97 -1.00 -3.63 -2.59
C GLY A 97 -0.92 -2.52 -3.65
N GLY A 98 0.24 -1.90 -3.85
CA GLY A 98 0.37 -0.81 -4.82
C GLY A 98 0.16 -1.25 -6.27
N PHE A 99 0.70 -2.39 -6.68
CA PHE A 99 0.51 -2.93 -8.03
C PHE A 99 -0.92 -3.41 -8.28
N PRO A 100 -1.55 -4.22 -7.40
CA PRO A 100 -2.96 -4.56 -7.50
C PRO A 100 -3.86 -3.33 -7.61
N LEU A 101 -3.64 -2.31 -6.78
CA LEU A 101 -4.43 -1.09 -6.79
C LEU A 101 -4.40 -0.39 -8.16
N ILE A 102 -3.22 -0.19 -8.75
CA ILE A 102 -3.08 0.43 -10.06
C ILE A 102 -3.73 -0.46 -11.14
N TRP A 103 -3.48 -1.77 -11.09
CA TRP A 103 -3.97 -2.68 -12.12
C TRP A 103 -5.47 -2.77 -12.15
N GLU A 104 -6.12 -2.83 -10.98
CA GLU A 104 -7.58 -2.83 -10.87
C GLU A 104 -8.21 -1.50 -11.26
N TRP A 105 -7.54 -0.38 -11.03
CA TRP A 105 -8.00 0.91 -11.57
C TRP A 105 -8.02 0.94 -13.11
N LEU A 106 -7.07 0.24 -13.73
CA LEU A 106 -6.94 0.23 -15.20
C LEU A 106 -7.83 -0.81 -15.87
N ASN A 107 -7.97 -2.00 -15.26
CA ASN A 107 -8.56 -3.16 -15.91
C ASN A 107 -9.82 -3.70 -15.22
N GLY A 108 -10.23 -3.06 -14.12
CA GLY A 108 -11.41 -3.45 -13.34
C GLY A 108 -11.09 -4.34 -12.15
N LYS A 109 -12.02 -4.34 -11.19
CA LYS A 109 -11.91 -5.12 -9.95
C LYS A 109 -11.80 -6.62 -10.26
N GLY A 110 -10.94 -7.33 -9.51
CA GLY A 110 -10.67 -8.75 -9.70
C GLY A 110 -9.71 -9.07 -10.85
N SER A 111 -9.11 -8.07 -11.50
CA SER A 111 -8.09 -8.28 -12.53
C SER A 111 -6.72 -8.64 -11.95
N CYS A 112 -6.46 -8.37 -10.67
CA CYS A 112 -5.35 -8.97 -9.93
C CYS A 112 -5.81 -10.29 -9.33
N LEU A 113 -5.28 -11.41 -9.85
CA LEU A 113 -5.74 -12.76 -9.48
C LEU A 113 -5.21 -13.22 -8.14
N TRP A 114 -3.99 -12.84 -7.80
CA TRP A 114 -3.36 -13.12 -6.51
C TRP A 114 -2.16 -12.19 -6.29
N ALA A 115 -1.81 -12.02 -5.03
CA ALA A 115 -0.61 -11.30 -4.59
C ALA A 115 0.15 -12.15 -3.56
N SER A 116 1.47 -11.97 -3.48
CA SER A 116 2.33 -12.65 -2.51
C SER A 116 3.14 -11.65 -1.73
N GLU A 117 3.08 -11.74 -0.41
CA GLU A 117 3.83 -10.93 0.55
C GLU A 117 4.19 -11.80 1.76
N ILE A 118 5.23 -11.47 2.50
CA ILE A 118 5.71 -12.23 3.66
C ILE A 118 5.61 -11.45 4.97
N GLU A 119 5.45 -10.14 4.93
CA GLU A 119 5.36 -9.31 6.13
C GLU A 119 3.91 -9.19 6.60
N ASP A 120 3.68 -9.47 7.89
CA ASP A 120 2.34 -9.53 8.50
C ASP A 120 1.50 -8.27 8.27
N PHE A 121 2.07 -7.07 8.50
CA PHE A 121 1.31 -5.83 8.37
C PHE A 121 0.95 -5.49 6.91
N PRO A 122 1.88 -5.55 5.93
CA PRO A 122 1.52 -5.44 4.52
C PRO A 122 0.46 -6.44 4.08
N ILE A 123 0.55 -7.72 4.49
CA ILE A 123 -0.49 -8.72 4.22
C ILE A 123 -1.85 -8.27 4.76
N ALA A 124 -1.90 -7.76 6.00
CA ALA A 124 -3.14 -7.28 6.60
C ALA A 124 -3.73 -6.08 5.82
N VAL A 125 -2.88 -5.15 5.36
CA VAL A 125 -3.31 -4.02 4.53
C VAL A 125 -3.89 -4.51 3.20
N THR A 126 -3.22 -5.44 2.53
CA THR A 126 -3.67 -6.00 1.25
C THR A 126 -4.99 -6.75 1.44
N LYS A 127 -5.13 -7.61 2.44
CA LYS A 127 -6.39 -8.31 2.75
C LYS A 127 -7.54 -7.35 3.08
N TYR A 128 -7.25 -6.24 3.73
CA TYR A 128 -8.27 -5.23 4.06
C TYR A 128 -8.85 -4.56 2.81
N HIS A 129 -8.01 -4.24 1.83
CA HIS A 129 -8.44 -3.53 0.62
C HIS A 129 -8.90 -4.46 -0.51
N PHE A 130 -8.39 -5.69 -0.55
CA PHE A 130 -8.71 -6.71 -1.55
C PHE A 130 -9.20 -7.98 -0.86
N PRO A 131 -10.39 -7.94 -0.22
CA PRO A 131 -10.96 -9.14 0.41
C PRO A 131 -11.21 -10.20 -0.66
N GLU A 132 -10.86 -11.46 -0.38
CA GLU A 132 -11.19 -12.59 -1.25
C GLU A 132 -12.73 -12.68 -1.38
N GLU A 133 -13.22 -12.85 -2.62
CA GLU A 133 -14.65 -13.05 -2.87
C GLU A 133 -15.05 -14.42 -2.33
N GLY A 134 -15.47 -14.49 -1.08
CA GLY A 134 -15.89 -15.74 -0.43
C GLY A 134 -16.08 -15.66 1.07
N GLU A 135 -15.48 -14.70 1.75
CA GLU A 135 -15.73 -14.45 3.18
C GLU A 135 -16.79 -13.36 3.38
N ASN A 136 -18.02 -13.61 2.88
CA ASN A 136 -19.19 -12.97 3.44
C ASN A 136 -19.39 -13.56 4.84
N ASN A 137 -18.76 -12.95 5.83
CA ASN A 137 -19.09 -13.19 7.22
C ASN A 137 -20.54 -12.72 7.46
N GLU A 138 -21.47 -13.67 7.36
CA GLU A 138 -22.73 -13.59 8.07
C GLU A 138 -22.42 -13.61 9.58
N HIS A 139 -22.48 -12.46 10.20
CA HIS A 139 -22.84 -12.33 11.63
C HIS A 139 -23.58 -11.02 11.85
#